data_d24b540fbecb5209013754ba0e20282e
#
_entry.id   d24b540fbecb5209013754ba0e20282e
#
_cell.length_a   1.000
_cell.length_b   1.000
_cell.length_c   1.000
_cell.angle_alpha   90.00
_cell.angle_beta   90.00
_cell.angle_gamma   90.00
#
_symmetry.space_group_name_H-M   'P 1'
#
loop_
_entity.id
_entity.type
_entity.pdbx_description
1 polymer ?
#
loop_
_entity_poly.entity_id
_entity_poly.type
_entity_poly.pdbx_seq_one_letter_code
_entity_poly.pdbx_strand_id
1 'polypeptide(L)'
;ELLSRLVRRDKDIVLAIDNSYTYHKHDIDKKLDMVVSRKSFDPQLRSLRQEPETEFVRIGKNIDADLADYEFIGMACFSEEGAKTLRTVYEGCHEASRGPFHEAASFARADITDMLQELIDRGYPVHGLEVSKGWREIHSRQDVEVAEAEMAAMPQGV
;
A
#
# COMPACT_ATOMS: atom_id res chain seq x y z
N GLU A 1 9.45 1.37 14.99
CA GLU A 1 10.46 1.64 13.92
C GLU A 1 9.79 2.00 12.58
N LEU A 2 8.85 1.18 12.06
CA LEU A 2 8.17 1.45 10.78
C LEU A 2 7.49 2.83 10.76
N LEU A 3 6.68 3.15 11.79
CA LEU A 3 6.00 4.46 11.89
C LEU A 3 6.99 5.63 11.88
N SER A 4 8.13 5.49 12.57
CA SER A 4 9.16 6.53 12.58
C SER A 4 9.79 6.72 11.19
N ARG A 5 9.88 5.68 10.39
CA ARG A 5 10.38 5.75 9.01
C ARG A 5 9.36 6.38 8.08
N LEU A 6 8.07 6.05 8.22
CA LEU A 6 6.98 6.66 7.45
C LEU A 6 6.88 8.17 7.68
N VAL A 7 6.92 8.61 8.94
CA VAL A 7 6.78 10.04 9.33
C VAL A 7 7.99 10.88 8.90
N ARG A 8 9.17 10.29 8.77
CA ARG A 8 10.40 11.01 8.38
C ARG A 8 10.57 11.20 6.88
N ARG A 9 9.66 10.72 6.06
CA ARG A 9 9.69 10.93 4.62
C ARG A 9 9.23 12.37 4.30
N ASP A 10 9.94 13.02 3.40
CA ASP A 10 9.65 14.37 2.88
C ASP A 10 8.63 14.33 1.73
N LYS A 11 7.73 13.34 1.77
CA LYS A 11 6.69 13.12 0.76
C LYS A 11 5.31 13.32 1.38
N ASP A 12 4.39 13.82 0.57
CA ASP A 12 3.05 14.12 1.03
C ASP A 12 2.19 12.89 1.29
N ILE A 13 2.40 11.82 0.51
CA ILE A 13 1.64 10.58 0.64
C ILE A 13 2.61 9.41 0.55
N VAL A 14 2.71 8.62 1.63
CA VAL A 14 3.59 7.46 1.71
C VAL A 14 2.83 6.26 2.24
N LEU A 15 2.88 5.15 1.52
CA LEU A 15 2.29 3.88 1.89
C LEU A 15 3.37 2.90 2.37
N ALA A 16 3.08 2.11 3.40
CA ALA A 16 3.90 0.95 3.71
C ALA A 16 3.53 -0.21 2.78
N ILE A 17 4.50 -0.76 2.07
CA ILE A 17 4.31 -1.80 1.08
C ILE A 17 5.24 -2.98 1.34
N ASP A 18 4.73 -4.21 1.20
CA ASP A 18 5.51 -5.43 1.38
C ASP A 18 5.95 -5.97 0.02
N ASN A 19 7.26 -6.17 -0.13
CA ASN A 19 7.86 -6.77 -1.32
C ASN A 19 7.95 -8.31 -1.22
N SER A 20 7.54 -8.89 -0.10
CA SER A 20 7.61 -10.33 0.16
C SER A 20 6.25 -11.04 0.09
N TYR A 21 5.20 -10.37 -0.38
CA TYR A 21 3.82 -10.88 -0.38
C TYR A 21 3.69 -12.28 -1.04
N THR A 22 4.47 -12.58 -2.07
CA THR A 22 4.46 -13.87 -2.75
C THR A 22 4.93 -15.04 -1.88
N TYR A 23 5.65 -14.76 -0.80
CA TYR A 23 6.16 -15.74 0.15
C TYR A 23 5.22 -15.98 1.35
N HIS A 24 4.20 -15.15 1.51
CA HIS A 24 3.20 -15.34 2.54
C HIS A 24 2.18 -16.40 2.11
N LYS A 25 1.80 -17.26 3.04
CA LYS A 25 0.65 -18.14 2.84
C LYS A 25 -0.60 -17.30 3.09
N HIS A 26 -1.22 -16.87 2.01
CA HIS A 26 -2.51 -16.20 2.07
C HIS A 26 -3.63 -17.24 2.06
N ASP A 27 -4.73 -16.91 2.72
CA ASP A 27 -5.97 -17.64 2.54
C ASP A 27 -6.39 -17.47 1.07
N ILE A 28 -6.72 -18.58 0.39
CA ILE A 28 -6.98 -18.61 -1.06
C ILE A 28 -8.10 -17.63 -1.45
N ASP A 29 -8.99 -17.33 -0.51
CA ASP A 29 -10.12 -16.42 -0.73
C ASP A 29 -9.84 -14.96 -0.36
N LYS A 30 -8.65 -14.65 0.19
CA LYS A 30 -8.30 -13.29 0.60
C LYS A 30 -7.81 -12.49 -0.60
N LYS A 31 -8.54 -11.43 -0.95
CA LYS A 31 -8.07 -10.42 -1.91
C LYS A 31 -7.11 -9.47 -1.20
N LEU A 32 -5.89 -9.41 -1.69
CA LEU A 32 -4.86 -8.50 -1.22
C LEU A 32 -5.00 -7.14 -1.90
N ASP A 33 -4.61 -6.09 -1.20
CA ASP A 33 -4.47 -4.75 -1.76
C ASP A 33 -3.12 -4.66 -2.49
N MET A 34 -3.16 -4.88 -3.81
CA MET A 34 -1.96 -4.96 -4.65
C MET A 34 -1.55 -3.60 -5.18
N VAL A 35 -0.26 -3.41 -5.42
CA VAL A 35 0.31 -2.15 -5.88
C VAL A 35 1.25 -2.39 -7.07
N VAL A 36 1.12 -1.52 -8.08
CA VAL A 36 2.01 -1.48 -9.25
C VAL A 36 2.81 -0.19 -9.20
N SER A 37 4.13 -0.31 -9.26
CA SER A 37 5.05 0.83 -9.24
C SER A 37 5.30 1.39 -10.64
N ARG A 38 5.64 2.69 -10.70
CA ARG A 38 6.20 3.31 -11.89
C ARG A 38 7.64 2.83 -12.05
N LYS A 39 7.85 1.88 -12.93
CA LYS A 39 9.21 1.38 -13.23
C LYS A 39 9.97 2.42 -14.05
N SER A 40 10.81 3.21 -13.39
CA SER A 40 11.77 4.11 -14.04
C SER A 40 13.15 3.44 -14.22
N PHE A 41 13.17 2.12 -14.30
CA PHE A 41 14.40 1.35 -14.27
C PHE A 41 14.90 1.02 -15.67
N ASP A 42 16.07 1.55 -16.03
CA ASP A 42 16.87 1.02 -17.13
C ASP A 42 17.81 -0.07 -16.56
N PRO A 43 17.57 -1.36 -16.88
CA PRO A 43 18.41 -2.47 -16.38
C PRO A 43 19.86 -2.39 -16.89
N GLN A 44 20.15 -1.55 -17.87
CA GLN A 44 21.50 -1.35 -18.42
C GLN A 44 22.31 -0.30 -17.64
N LEU A 45 21.65 0.54 -16.83
CA LEU A 45 22.33 1.51 -15.99
C LEU A 45 22.92 0.85 -14.74
N ARG A 46 24.22 0.67 -14.73
CA ARG A 46 24.99 0.25 -13.53
C ARG A 46 25.22 1.45 -12.60
N SER A 47 24.16 2.09 -12.13
CA SER A 47 24.29 3.14 -11.12
C SER A 47 24.11 2.57 -9.72
N LEU A 48 24.92 3.03 -8.75
CA LEU A 48 24.63 2.86 -7.34
C LEU A 48 23.31 3.57 -7.05
N ARG A 49 22.28 2.80 -6.73
CA ARG A 49 21.00 3.36 -6.33
C ARG A 49 21.09 3.87 -4.90
N GLN A 50 20.80 5.12 -4.71
CA GLN A 50 20.05 5.56 -3.55
C GLN A 50 18.66 4.92 -3.68
N GLU A 51 18.07 4.45 -2.58
CA GLU A 51 16.77 3.78 -2.58
C GLU A 51 15.81 4.49 -3.54
N PRO A 52 15.28 3.80 -4.57
CA PRO A 52 14.41 4.45 -5.52
C PRO A 52 13.16 4.90 -4.78
N GLU A 53 12.79 6.16 -4.93
CA GLU A 53 11.48 6.63 -4.53
C GLU A 53 10.47 5.86 -5.38
N THR A 54 9.82 4.88 -4.77
CA THR A 54 8.83 4.05 -5.45
C THR A 54 7.56 4.87 -5.57
N GLU A 55 7.29 5.41 -6.74
CA GLU A 55 6.03 6.06 -7.09
C GLU A 55 5.08 5.01 -7.68
N PHE A 56 3.80 5.09 -7.36
CA PHE A 56 2.81 4.13 -7.82
C PHE A 56 2.01 4.64 -8.99
N VAL A 57 1.59 3.69 -9.82
CA VAL A 57 0.69 3.94 -10.97
C VAL A 57 -0.65 3.24 -10.78
N ARG A 58 -0.71 2.22 -9.93
CA ARG A 58 -1.96 1.51 -9.65
C ARG A 58 -1.97 0.89 -8.26
N ILE A 59 -3.13 0.92 -7.60
CA ILE A 59 -3.42 0.24 -6.35
C ILE A 59 -4.86 -0.30 -6.37
N GLY A 60 -5.09 -1.52 -5.88
CA GLY A 60 -6.42 -2.13 -5.80
C GLY A 60 -6.39 -3.63 -5.54
N LYS A 61 -7.57 -4.21 -5.38
CA LYS A 61 -7.78 -5.65 -5.10
C LYS A 61 -7.93 -6.50 -6.37
N ASN A 62 -8.20 -5.87 -7.51
CA ASN A 62 -8.40 -6.54 -8.79
C ASN A 62 -7.20 -6.36 -9.73
N ILE A 63 -6.01 -6.29 -9.16
CA ILE A 63 -4.74 -6.28 -9.88
C ILE A 63 -4.27 -7.73 -10.00
N ASP A 64 -3.90 -8.12 -11.22
CA ASP A 64 -3.33 -9.44 -11.45
C ASP A 64 -2.01 -9.59 -10.69
N ALA A 65 -1.85 -10.69 -9.96
CA ALA A 65 -0.67 -10.93 -9.12
C ALA A 65 0.64 -10.88 -9.93
N ASP A 66 0.61 -11.27 -11.21
CA ASP A 66 1.78 -11.23 -12.09
C ASP A 66 2.19 -9.80 -12.49
N LEU A 67 1.28 -8.83 -12.32
CA LEU A 67 1.53 -7.41 -12.60
C LEU A 67 1.87 -6.61 -11.36
N ALA A 68 1.59 -7.15 -10.19
CA ALA A 68 1.83 -6.46 -8.92
C ALA A 68 3.31 -6.52 -8.53
N ASP A 69 3.80 -5.42 -8.00
CA ASP A 69 5.15 -5.34 -7.45
C ASP A 69 5.15 -5.50 -5.92
N TYR A 70 4.06 -5.10 -5.25
CA TYR A 70 3.96 -5.05 -3.78
C TYR A 70 2.53 -5.32 -3.30
N GLU A 71 2.42 -5.64 -2.00
CA GLU A 71 1.18 -5.61 -1.23
C GLU A 71 1.13 -4.34 -0.37
N PHE A 72 0.03 -3.61 -0.39
CA PHE A 72 -0.22 -2.52 0.56
C PHE A 72 -0.69 -3.10 1.90
N ILE A 73 0.05 -2.83 2.98
CA ILE A 73 -0.22 -3.43 4.30
C ILE A 73 -1.17 -2.61 5.18
N GLY A 74 -1.97 -1.73 4.58
CA GLY A 74 -2.97 -0.95 5.30
C GLY A 74 -2.44 0.26 6.08
N MET A 75 -1.15 0.61 5.96
CA MET A 75 -0.55 1.73 6.68
C MET A 75 -0.14 2.84 5.71
N ALA A 76 -0.70 4.04 5.90
CA ALA A 76 -0.40 5.22 5.11
C ALA A 76 -0.04 6.40 6.02
N CYS A 77 0.87 7.24 5.56
CA CYS A 77 1.20 8.52 6.18
C CYS A 77 0.92 9.64 5.19
N PHE A 78 0.22 10.66 5.66
CA PHE A 78 -0.06 11.88 4.90
C PHE A 78 0.60 13.05 5.63
N SER A 79 1.32 13.90 4.89
CA SER A 79 1.70 15.22 5.39
C SER A 79 0.47 16.09 5.58
N GLU A 80 0.64 17.29 6.13
CA GLU A 80 -0.46 18.26 6.20
C GLU A 80 -1.02 18.57 4.80
N GLU A 81 -0.15 18.76 3.81
CA GLU A 81 -0.57 19.01 2.42
C GLU A 81 -1.17 17.78 1.77
N GLY A 82 -0.62 16.60 2.01
CA GLY A 82 -1.20 15.33 1.57
C GLY A 82 -2.60 15.10 2.13
N ALA A 83 -2.81 15.42 3.39
CA ALA A 83 -4.13 15.31 4.03
C ALA A 83 -5.13 16.34 3.48
N LYS A 84 -4.71 17.58 3.19
CA LYS A 84 -5.53 18.60 2.52
C LYS A 84 -5.91 18.14 1.11
N THR A 85 -4.95 17.60 0.37
CA THR A 85 -5.17 17.06 -0.98
C THR A 85 -6.19 15.92 -0.95
N LEU A 86 -6.00 14.93 -0.06
CA LEU A 86 -6.94 13.82 0.10
C LEU A 86 -8.36 14.33 0.39
N ARG A 87 -8.50 15.29 1.32
CA ARG A 87 -9.80 15.88 1.67
C ARG A 87 -10.45 16.55 0.46
N THR A 88 -9.72 17.39 -0.25
CA THR A 88 -10.24 18.12 -1.43
C THR A 88 -10.72 17.15 -2.50
N VAL A 89 -9.93 16.10 -2.78
CA VAL A 89 -10.30 15.08 -3.75
C VAL A 89 -11.53 14.30 -3.27
N TYR A 90 -11.57 13.91 -1.99
CA TYR A 90 -12.70 13.21 -1.40
C TYR A 90 -14.01 14.02 -1.51
N GLU A 91 -13.99 15.30 -1.12
CA GLU A 91 -15.15 16.19 -1.19
C GLU A 91 -15.66 16.33 -2.63
N GLY A 92 -14.74 16.54 -3.58
CA GLY A 92 -15.10 16.62 -5.00
C GLY A 92 -15.69 15.32 -5.54
N CYS A 93 -15.15 14.16 -5.17
CA CYS A 93 -15.70 12.86 -5.54
C CYS A 93 -17.05 12.59 -4.90
N HIS A 94 -17.22 12.93 -3.63
CA HIS A 94 -18.50 12.78 -2.91
C HIS A 94 -19.63 13.55 -3.58
N GLU A 95 -19.36 14.76 -4.06
CA GLU A 95 -20.37 15.59 -4.74
C GLU A 95 -20.67 15.12 -6.16
N ALA A 96 -19.64 14.67 -6.90
CA ALA A 96 -19.73 14.40 -8.33
C ALA A 96 -20.04 12.94 -8.66
N SER A 97 -19.61 11.96 -7.83
CA SER A 97 -19.68 10.55 -8.20
C SER A 97 -21.11 10.03 -8.26
N ARG A 98 -21.42 9.36 -9.38
CA ARG A 98 -22.70 8.67 -9.61
C ARG A 98 -22.37 7.31 -10.25
N GLY A 99 -22.74 6.22 -9.58
CA GLY A 99 -22.44 4.87 -10.05
C GLY A 99 -21.12 4.31 -9.47
N PRO A 100 -20.47 3.38 -10.18
CA PRO A 100 -19.22 2.77 -9.73
C PRO A 100 -18.11 3.80 -9.51
N PHE A 101 -17.26 3.54 -8.51
CA PHE A 101 -16.09 4.35 -8.21
C PHE A 101 -14.88 3.43 -8.06
N HIS A 102 -13.97 3.44 -9.03
CA HIS A 102 -12.87 2.48 -9.18
C HIS A 102 -13.37 1.03 -9.08
N GLU A 103 -12.92 0.28 -8.06
CA GLU A 103 -13.33 -1.12 -7.85
C GLU A 103 -14.62 -1.25 -7.03
N ALA A 104 -15.08 -0.17 -6.42
CA ALA A 104 -16.29 -0.16 -5.61
C ALA A 104 -17.56 0.04 -6.47
N ALA A 105 -18.67 -0.56 -6.03
CA ALA A 105 -19.98 -0.40 -6.68
C ALA A 105 -20.52 1.04 -6.59
N SER A 106 -20.02 1.85 -5.67
CA SER A 106 -20.33 3.27 -5.51
C SER A 106 -19.29 3.95 -4.61
N PHE A 107 -19.21 5.28 -4.67
CA PHE A 107 -18.35 6.06 -3.79
C PHE A 107 -18.60 5.78 -2.30
N ALA A 108 -19.85 5.60 -1.90
CA ALA A 108 -20.21 5.29 -0.50
C ALA A 108 -19.74 3.90 -0.02
N ARG A 109 -19.30 3.04 -0.93
CA ARG A 109 -18.73 1.70 -0.65
C ARG A 109 -17.24 1.62 -0.96
N ALA A 110 -16.63 2.74 -1.31
CA ALA A 110 -15.22 2.79 -1.65
C ALA A 110 -14.34 2.52 -0.44
N ASP A 111 -13.30 1.74 -0.66
CA ASP A 111 -12.22 1.51 0.28
C ASP A 111 -11.17 2.63 0.16
N ILE A 112 -10.22 2.66 1.09
CA ILE A 112 -9.10 3.61 1.04
C ILE A 112 -8.27 3.43 -0.24
N THR A 113 -8.16 2.22 -0.76
CA THR A 113 -7.43 1.91 -1.99
C THR A 113 -8.09 2.56 -3.22
N ASP A 114 -9.43 2.65 -3.27
CA ASP A 114 -10.12 3.39 -4.33
C ASP A 114 -9.79 4.89 -4.28
N MET A 115 -9.70 5.48 -3.08
CA MET A 115 -9.30 6.88 -2.92
C MET A 115 -7.84 7.12 -3.26
N LEU A 116 -6.95 6.18 -2.94
CA LEU A 116 -5.55 6.25 -3.31
C LEU A 116 -5.38 6.14 -4.84
N GLN A 117 -6.17 5.28 -5.49
CA GLN A 117 -6.19 5.19 -6.95
C GLN A 117 -6.67 6.49 -7.58
N GLU A 118 -7.71 7.12 -7.02
CA GLU A 118 -8.20 8.42 -7.49
C GLU A 118 -7.14 9.52 -7.40
N LEU A 119 -6.35 9.54 -6.30
CA LEU A 119 -5.23 10.46 -6.17
C LEU A 119 -4.18 10.22 -7.26
N ILE A 120 -3.82 8.97 -7.52
CA ILE A 120 -2.88 8.58 -8.58
C ILE A 120 -3.40 9.03 -9.95
N ASP A 121 -4.66 8.77 -10.26
CA ASP A 121 -5.27 9.10 -11.56
C ASP A 121 -5.35 10.62 -11.79
N ARG A 122 -5.46 11.41 -10.72
CA ARG A 122 -5.37 12.87 -10.77
C ARG A 122 -3.93 13.40 -10.83
N GLY A 123 -2.93 12.52 -10.82
CA GLY A 123 -1.53 12.88 -10.94
C GLY A 123 -0.87 13.32 -9.63
N TYR A 124 -1.49 13.06 -8.48
CA TYR A 124 -0.82 13.25 -7.20
C TYR A 124 0.16 12.10 -6.93
N PRO A 125 1.43 12.38 -6.61
CA PRO A 125 2.42 11.34 -6.39
C PRO A 125 2.15 10.60 -5.08
N VAL A 126 1.99 9.28 -5.19
CA VAL A 126 1.87 8.36 -4.06
C VAL A 126 3.11 7.48 -4.02
N HIS A 127 3.83 7.51 -2.92
CA HIS A 127 5.13 6.87 -2.75
C HIS A 127 5.06 5.66 -1.82
N GLY A 128 6.05 4.76 -1.93
CA GLY A 128 6.19 3.58 -1.11
C GLY A 128 7.35 3.64 -0.12
N LEU A 129 7.10 3.14 1.10
CA LEU A 129 8.12 2.69 2.02
C LEU A 129 8.11 1.17 2.03
N GLU A 130 9.14 0.57 1.45
CA GLU A 130 9.25 -0.87 1.38
C GLU A 130 9.53 -1.50 2.75
N VAL A 131 8.79 -2.56 3.03
CA VAL A 131 9.04 -3.51 4.12
C VAL A 131 9.20 -4.90 3.53
N SER A 132 9.86 -5.78 4.26
CA SER A 132 10.00 -7.18 3.89
C SER A 132 9.72 -8.03 5.10
N LYS A 133 8.53 -8.60 5.16
CA LYS A 133 8.06 -9.39 6.33
C LYS A 133 8.00 -8.59 7.64
N GLY A 134 7.79 -9.27 8.75
CA GLY A 134 7.80 -8.66 10.10
C GLY A 134 6.50 -7.94 10.45
N TRP A 135 5.44 -8.17 9.71
CA TRP A 135 4.08 -7.71 9.99
C TRP A 135 3.09 -8.84 9.78
N ARG A 136 1.92 -8.72 10.39
CA ARG A 136 0.82 -9.66 10.21
C ARG A 136 -0.52 -8.96 10.42
N GLU A 137 -1.44 -9.25 9.57
CA GLU A 137 -2.82 -8.81 9.68
C GLU A 137 -3.60 -9.81 10.53
N ILE A 138 -4.35 -9.31 11.51
CA ILE A 138 -5.13 -10.12 12.45
C ILE A 138 -6.63 -9.84 12.22
N HIS A 139 -7.34 -10.79 11.65
CA HIS A 139 -8.78 -10.72 11.43
C HIS A 139 -9.57 -11.72 12.26
N SER A 140 -8.90 -12.77 12.72
CA SER A 140 -9.54 -13.87 13.45
C SER A 140 -8.72 -14.29 14.68
N ARG A 141 -9.36 -15.07 15.56
CA ARG A 141 -8.65 -15.70 16.68
C ARG A 141 -7.54 -16.63 16.23
N GLN A 142 -7.76 -17.32 15.11
CA GLN A 142 -6.75 -18.21 14.53
C GLN A 142 -5.50 -17.45 14.09
N ASP A 143 -5.64 -16.24 13.57
CA ASP A 143 -4.48 -15.39 13.20
C ASP A 143 -3.65 -15.03 14.43
N VAL A 144 -4.29 -14.79 15.59
CA VAL A 144 -3.59 -14.53 16.84
C VAL A 144 -2.77 -15.77 17.25
N GLU A 145 -3.38 -16.96 17.24
CA GLU A 145 -2.71 -18.21 17.63
C GLU A 145 -1.50 -18.50 16.73
N VAL A 146 -1.62 -18.23 15.41
CA VAL A 146 -0.51 -18.37 14.46
C VAL A 146 0.57 -17.33 14.72
N ALA A 147 0.20 -16.08 14.97
CA ALA A 147 1.15 -15.00 15.26
C ALA A 147 1.94 -15.27 16.57
N GLU A 148 1.26 -15.74 17.61
CA GLU A 148 1.89 -16.12 18.88
C GLU A 148 2.88 -17.27 18.71
N ALA A 149 2.52 -18.31 17.92
CA ALA A 149 3.40 -19.44 17.63
C ALA A 149 4.66 -19.00 16.86
N GLU A 150 4.51 -18.10 15.88
CA GLU A 150 5.64 -17.54 15.11
C GLU A 150 6.55 -16.68 15.99
N MET A 151 5.98 -15.83 16.84
CA MET A 151 6.75 -15.01 17.78
C MET A 151 7.52 -15.87 18.78
N ALA A 152 6.93 -16.96 19.27
CA ALA A 152 7.60 -17.90 20.15
C ALA A 152 8.76 -18.66 19.48
N ALA A 153 8.68 -18.86 18.18
CA ALA A 153 9.73 -19.53 17.38
C ALA A 153 10.86 -18.58 16.92
N MET A 154 10.69 -17.27 17.11
CA MET A 154 11.77 -16.30 16.80
C MET A 154 12.90 -16.43 17.81
N PRO A 155 14.18 -16.43 17.36
CA PRO A 155 15.33 -16.41 18.25
C PRO A 155 15.22 -15.19 19.18
N GLN A 156 15.22 -15.42 20.49
CA GLN A 156 15.26 -14.35 21.47
C GLN A 156 16.67 -13.71 21.45
N GLY A 157 16.79 -12.54 20.85
CA GLY A 157 17.97 -11.70 20.97
C GLY A 157 18.79 -11.54 19.69
N VAL A 158 18.49 -10.51 18.95
CA VAL A 158 19.48 -9.66 18.28
C VAL A 158 19.14 -8.21 18.61
#